data_a6b54b15ab5e1c38ee17c0b18b7c7b50
#
_entry.id   a6b54b15ab5e1c38ee17c0b18b7c7b50
#
_cell.length_a   1.000
_cell.length_b   1.000
_cell.length_c   1.000
_cell.angle_alpha   90.00
_cell.angle_beta   90.00
_cell.angle_gamma   90.00
#
_symmetry.space_group_name_H-M   'P 1'
#
loop_
_entity.id
_entity.type
_entity.pdbx_description
1 polymer ?
#
loop_
_entity_poly.entity_id
_entity_poly.type
_entity_poly.pdbx_seq_one_letter_code
_entity_poly.pdbx_strand_id
1 'polypeptide(L)'
;MKRRLFLSGSGIATLTALTGCGGGGGGGPVVGADGSIVTGVLTDVPVPGIGPGAAPAPAPAPAPAPAPGSGSGLPAKVLGTYYTAWDAGSYAIDSVPEEFNVIYLFHCKPNGNAVNGSWNNVGNGSFKFEHFGEVTPSRVQRCRGRGQRVILTVGGASAGFNFDTRAKSQNFVASFRGLYDTFGGVDGCDFNNFEANIGSSQAEMIWIAQQLKSLYGADFAITAPPQPNSPEDRAMLKAMADAGALSWAAPQYYDWSGFNAAGFISNRTNDWVRDLGADKVMLGLAANYSNGPSLADCIREWDAVKAAHPDIRGMFCWNALLNSGGGNNWGRTMKARL
;
A
#
# COMPACT_ATOMS: atom_id res chain seq x y z
N MET A 1 25.99 17.52 -8.12
CA MET A 1 24.71 16.86 -8.53
C MET A 1 25.05 15.60 -9.34
N LYS A 2 24.94 14.41 -8.72
CA LYS A 2 25.19 13.12 -9.40
C LYS A 2 23.85 12.45 -9.65
N ARG A 3 23.39 12.47 -10.92
CA ARG A 3 22.26 11.68 -11.40
C ARG A 3 22.62 10.20 -11.36
N ARG A 4 21.87 9.40 -10.63
CA ARG A 4 21.91 7.95 -10.74
C ARG A 4 20.88 7.51 -11.78
N LEU A 5 21.37 7.03 -12.89
CA LEU A 5 20.63 6.34 -13.93
C LEU A 5 20.32 4.93 -13.42
N PHE A 6 19.06 4.53 -13.39
CA PHE A 6 18.69 3.13 -13.23
C PHE A 6 18.58 2.51 -14.61
N LEU A 7 19.55 1.65 -14.95
CA LEU A 7 19.50 0.79 -16.13
C LEU A 7 18.73 -0.49 -15.79
N SER A 8 17.65 -0.73 -16.50
CA SER A 8 16.94 -2.02 -16.53
C SER A 8 17.76 -3.01 -17.36
N GLY A 9 18.38 -3.98 -16.70
CA GLY A 9 19.05 -5.11 -17.36
C GLY A 9 18.11 -6.30 -17.45
N SER A 10 17.63 -6.62 -18.65
CA SER A 10 16.97 -7.89 -18.96
C SER A 10 18.01 -9.00 -19.05
N GLY A 11 18.12 -9.82 -18.01
CA GLY A 11 18.92 -11.04 -18.00
C GLY A 11 18.03 -12.26 -18.20
N ILE A 12 18.17 -12.92 -19.35
CA ILE A 12 17.60 -14.25 -19.61
C ILE A 12 18.40 -15.25 -18.80
N ALA A 13 17.79 -15.89 -17.81
CA ALA A 13 18.39 -17.02 -17.09
C ALA A 13 17.77 -18.34 -17.58
N THR A 14 18.64 -19.16 -18.18
CA THR A 14 18.36 -20.51 -18.65
C THR A 14 18.14 -21.44 -17.44
N LEU A 15 16.99 -22.11 -17.39
CA LEU A 15 16.70 -23.14 -16.42
C LEU A 15 17.43 -24.43 -16.76
N THR A 16 18.29 -24.90 -15.87
CA THR A 16 18.77 -26.28 -15.89
C THR A 16 18.12 -27.04 -14.74
N ALA A 17 17.27 -28.02 -15.09
CA ALA A 17 16.65 -28.93 -14.15
C ALA A 17 17.66 -29.96 -13.67
N LEU A 18 17.76 -30.14 -12.37
CA LEU A 18 18.39 -31.33 -11.74
C LEU A 18 17.36 -32.00 -10.82
N THR A 19 16.95 -33.18 -11.26
CA THR A 19 16.21 -34.18 -10.51
C THR A 19 17.12 -34.87 -9.49
N GLY A 20 16.69 -34.96 -8.24
CA GLY A 20 17.35 -35.77 -7.21
C GLY A 20 16.36 -36.21 -6.14
N CYS A 21 16.02 -37.50 -6.16
CA CYS A 21 15.21 -38.25 -5.20
C CYS A 21 15.94 -38.54 -3.90
N GLY A 22 15.15 -38.78 -2.82
CA GLY A 22 15.48 -39.67 -1.69
C GLY A 22 15.53 -38.92 -0.35
N GLY A 23 14.72 -39.08 0.54
CA GLY A 23 14.18 -40.10 1.38
C GLY A 23 14.98 -40.28 2.70
N GLY A 24 14.26 -40.22 3.84
CA GLY A 24 14.67 -40.96 5.03
C GLY A 24 15.18 -40.12 6.22
N GLY A 25 14.38 -40.13 7.30
CA GLY A 25 14.75 -39.67 8.62
C GLY A 25 15.79 -40.53 9.30
N GLY A 26 16.44 -39.98 10.32
CA GLY A 26 17.35 -40.73 11.20
C GLY A 26 18.07 -39.77 12.13
N GLY A 27 17.61 -39.69 13.40
CA GLY A 27 18.39 -39.05 14.45
C GLY A 27 19.66 -39.84 14.69
N GLY A 28 20.82 -39.20 14.52
CA GLY A 28 22.11 -39.75 14.88
C GLY A 28 22.52 -39.33 16.30
N PRO A 29 23.35 -40.12 17.00
CA PRO A 29 23.76 -39.82 18.35
C PRO A 29 24.73 -38.63 18.38
N VAL A 30 24.61 -37.82 19.44
CA VAL A 30 25.54 -36.72 19.71
C VAL A 30 26.84 -37.29 20.26
N VAL A 31 27.95 -37.08 19.58
CA VAL A 31 29.30 -37.51 19.98
C VAL A 31 29.99 -36.33 20.66
N GLY A 32 30.46 -36.54 21.87
CA GLY A 32 31.27 -35.58 22.62
C GLY A 32 32.66 -35.38 21.97
N ALA A 33 33.35 -34.29 22.28
CA ALA A 33 34.63 -33.90 21.72
C ALA A 33 35.78 -34.85 22.01
N ASP A 34 35.56 -35.89 22.84
CA ASP A 34 36.52 -36.93 23.20
C ASP A 34 36.18 -38.33 22.62
N GLY A 35 35.17 -38.44 21.78
CA GLY A 35 34.81 -39.65 21.06
C GLY A 35 33.98 -40.64 21.89
N SER A 36 33.48 -40.30 23.07
CA SER A 36 32.69 -41.20 23.90
C SER A 36 31.18 -41.06 23.66
N ILE A 37 30.46 -42.21 23.57
CA ILE A 37 29.00 -42.25 23.45
C ILE A 37 28.40 -42.17 24.84
N VAL A 38 27.66 -41.11 25.16
CA VAL A 38 26.97 -40.98 26.45
C VAL A 38 25.55 -41.53 26.30
N THR A 39 25.33 -42.76 26.83
CA THR A 39 23.98 -43.30 27.08
C THR A 39 23.52 -42.83 28.46
N GLY A 40 22.85 -41.68 28.54
CA GLY A 40 22.24 -41.23 29.81
C GLY A 40 20.82 -41.75 29.93
N VAL A 41 20.60 -42.58 30.95
CA VAL A 41 19.25 -42.93 31.41
C VAL A 41 18.65 -41.69 32.10
N LEU A 42 17.59 -41.16 31.54
CA LEU A 42 16.81 -40.08 32.18
C LEU A 42 16.05 -40.66 33.38
N THR A 43 16.49 -40.34 34.58
CA THR A 43 15.72 -40.59 35.81
C THR A 43 14.60 -39.53 35.89
N ASP A 44 13.37 -39.98 36.10
CA ASP A 44 12.19 -39.18 36.35
C ASP A 44 12.41 -38.12 37.43
N VAL A 45 12.40 -36.85 37.06
CA VAL A 45 12.29 -35.72 37.98
C VAL A 45 10.79 -35.41 38.12
N PRO A 46 10.19 -35.43 39.31
CA PRO A 46 8.78 -35.09 39.46
C PRO A 46 8.56 -33.62 39.14
N VAL A 47 7.70 -33.35 38.14
CA VAL A 47 7.24 -32.00 37.78
C VAL A 47 6.32 -31.50 38.90
N PRO A 48 6.56 -30.32 39.51
CA PRO A 48 5.62 -29.72 40.44
C PRO A 48 4.29 -29.43 39.73
N GLY A 49 3.18 -29.87 40.35
CA GLY A 49 1.85 -29.71 39.77
C GLY A 49 1.53 -28.27 39.39
N ILE A 50 1.19 -28.07 38.11
CA ILE A 50 0.62 -26.81 37.60
C ILE A 50 -0.83 -26.78 38.10
N GLY A 51 -1.09 -25.93 39.09
CA GLY A 51 -2.45 -25.60 39.50
C GLY A 51 -3.22 -24.99 38.32
N PRO A 52 -4.58 -25.05 38.30
CA PRO A 52 -5.36 -24.46 37.22
C PRO A 52 -5.02 -22.96 37.11
N GLY A 53 -4.33 -22.60 36.02
CA GLY A 53 -3.93 -21.23 35.73
C GLY A 53 -5.16 -20.34 35.63
N ALA A 54 -5.12 -19.23 36.34
CA ALA A 54 -6.12 -18.17 36.18
C ALA A 54 -6.26 -17.80 34.70
N ALA A 55 -7.48 -17.71 34.22
CA ALA A 55 -7.77 -17.22 32.85
C ALA A 55 -7.03 -15.90 32.60
N PRO A 56 -6.43 -15.68 31.43
CA PRO A 56 -5.78 -14.43 31.11
C PRO A 56 -6.80 -13.30 31.23
N ALA A 57 -6.40 -12.21 31.89
CA ALA A 57 -7.23 -11.02 32.01
C ALA A 57 -7.69 -10.56 30.63
N PRO A 58 -8.95 -10.12 30.46
CA PRO A 58 -9.41 -9.58 29.19
C PRO A 58 -8.51 -8.42 28.76
N ALA A 59 -8.12 -8.41 27.50
CA ALA A 59 -7.32 -7.33 26.93
C ALA A 59 -8.03 -5.98 27.20
N PRO A 60 -7.29 -4.92 27.59
CA PRO A 60 -7.90 -3.61 27.80
C PRO A 60 -8.68 -3.19 26.56
N ALA A 61 -9.87 -2.64 26.76
CA ALA A 61 -10.70 -2.12 25.69
C ALA A 61 -9.89 -1.12 24.84
N PRO A 62 -9.98 -1.16 23.49
CA PRO A 62 -9.28 -0.20 22.65
C PRO A 62 -9.67 1.22 23.07
N ALA A 63 -8.67 2.11 23.15
CA ALA A 63 -8.92 3.53 23.35
C ALA A 63 -9.88 4.04 22.26
N PRO A 64 -10.83 4.94 22.61
CA PRO A 64 -11.72 5.50 21.61
C PRO A 64 -10.89 6.12 20.48
N ALA A 65 -11.21 5.76 19.23
CA ALA A 65 -10.56 6.33 18.05
C ALA A 65 -10.70 7.87 18.10
N PRO A 66 -9.64 8.63 17.80
CA PRO A 66 -9.76 10.08 17.62
C PRO A 66 -10.88 10.37 16.62
N ALA A 67 -11.69 11.37 16.92
CA ALA A 67 -12.81 11.74 16.05
C ALA A 67 -12.31 11.95 14.61
N PRO A 68 -13.05 11.47 13.60
CA PRO A 68 -12.74 11.78 12.20
C PRO A 68 -12.61 13.29 12.04
N GLY A 69 -11.63 13.76 11.27
CA GLY A 69 -11.55 15.17 10.91
C GLY A 69 -12.91 15.65 10.38
N SER A 70 -13.30 16.85 10.68
CA SER A 70 -14.63 17.47 10.59
C SER A 70 -15.30 17.46 9.19
N GLY A 71 -15.48 16.29 8.62
CA GLY A 71 -16.24 16.02 7.40
C GLY A 71 -16.73 14.58 7.47
N SER A 72 -18.04 14.36 7.57
CA SER A 72 -18.63 13.03 7.55
C SER A 72 -18.41 12.37 6.19
N GLY A 73 -17.72 11.22 6.18
CA GLY A 73 -17.56 10.36 5.00
C GLY A 73 -16.35 10.66 4.09
N LEU A 74 -16.14 9.75 3.15
CA LEU A 74 -15.15 9.91 2.07
C LEU A 74 -15.70 10.85 0.99
N PRO A 75 -14.85 11.67 0.34
CA PRO A 75 -15.32 12.58 -0.71
C PRO A 75 -15.94 11.80 -1.88
N ALA A 76 -17.09 12.26 -2.36
CA ALA A 76 -17.79 11.67 -3.50
C ALA A 76 -16.96 11.78 -4.79
N LYS A 77 -16.24 12.88 -4.96
CA LYS A 77 -15.26 13.09 -6.03
C LYS A 77 -13.89 13.35 -5.43
N VAL A 78 -12.87 12.69 -5.94
CA VAL A 78 -11.50 12.74 -5.43
C VAL A 78 -10.58 13.43 -6.43
N LEU A 79 -9.90 14.48 -6.00
CA LEU A 79 -8.66 14.93 -6.60
C LEU A 79 -7.54 14.62 -5.61
N GLY A 80 -6.78 13.58 -5.88
CA GLY A 80 -5.71 13.10 -5.02
C GLY A 80 -4.33 13.51 -5.49
N THR A 81 -3.36 13.47 -4.59
CA THR A 81 -1.93 13.55 -4.95
C THR A 81 -1.10 12.65 -4.06
N TYR A 82 -0.07 12.01 -4.62
CA TYR A 82 0.95 11.39 -3.80
C TYR A 82 1.90 12.46 -3.25
N TYR A 83 2.19 12.34 -1.97
CA TYR A 83 3.20 13.13 -1.29
C TYR A 83 4.38 12.22 -0.94
N THR A 84 5.51 12.45 -1.57
CA THR A 84 6.74 11.68 -1.40
C THR A 84 7.50 12.15 -0.15
N ALA A 85 7.51 11.33 0.90
CA ALA A 85 8.03 11.71 2.22
C ALA A 85 9.54 12.04 2.20
N TRP A 86 10.30 11.49 1.27
CA TRP A 86 11.72 11.82 1.11
C TRP A 86 11.98 13.24 0.55
N ASP A 87 10.96 13.87 -0.01
CA ASP A 87 11.03 15.27 -0.49
C ASP A 87 10.64 16.29 0.59
N ALA A 88 10.27 15.81 1.78
CA ALA A 88 9.72 16.62 2.87
C ALA A 88 10.64 17.74 3.36
N GLY A 89 11.95 17.61 3.17
CA GLY A 89 12.93 18.66 3.46
C GLY A 89 12.84 19.86 2.52
N SER A 90 12.32 19.67 1.29
CA SER A 90 12.18 20.71 0.27
C SER A 90 10.73 21.16 0.05
N TYR A 91 9.75 20.30 0.38
CA TYR A 91 8.33 20.56 0.20
C TYR A 91 7.52 19.91 1.33
N ALA A 92 6.97 20.72 2.20
CA ALA A 92 6.24 20.22 3.37
C ALA A 92 4.87 19.65 2.99
N ILE A 93 4.40 18.59 3.67
CA ILE A 93 3.10 17.97 3.39
C ILE A 93 1.94 18.96 3.56
N ASP A 94 2.04 19.85 4.55
CA ASP A 94 1.05 20.88 4.80
C ASP A 94 1.13 22.09 3.85
N SER A 95 2.04 22.05 2.87
CA SER A 95 2.06 22.96 1.70
C SER A 95 1.30 22.39 0.49
N VAL A 96 0.79 21.16 0.55
CA VAL A 96 -0.04 20.58 -0.51
C VAL A 96 -1.31 21.43 -0.67
N PRO A 97 -1.60 21.94 -1.89
CA PRO A 97 -2.75 22.82 -2.12
C PRO A 97 -4.10 22.16 -1.80
N GLU A 98 -5.05 22.98 -1.37
CA GLU A 98 -6.40 22.52 -0.95
C GLU A 98 -7.27 22.02 -2.12
N GLU A 99 -6.86 22.24 -3.37
CA GLU A 99 -7.47 21.61 -4.53
C GLU A 99 -7.46 20.08 -4.40
N PHE A 100 -6.41 19.53 -3.78
CA PHE A 100 -6.31 18.10 -3.49
C PHE A 100 -7.05 17.79 -2.19
N ASN A 101 -8.14 17.07 -2.29
CA ASN A 101 -8.91 16.64 -1.12
C ASN A 101 -8.47 15.29 -0.54
N VAL A 102 -7.51 14.61 -1.20
CA VAL A 102 -6.85 13.38 -0.72
C VAL A 102 -5.34 13.51 -0.92
N ILE A 103 -4.58 13.24 0.13
CA ILE A 103 -3.12 13.15 0.12
C ILE A 103 -2.72 11.71 0.44
N TYR A 104 -2.08 11.04 -0.50
CA TYR A 104 -1.46 9.74 -0.27
C TYR A 104 -0.05 9.95 0.29
N LEU A 105 0.14 9.73 1.58
CA LEU A 105 1.45 9.86 2.24
C LEU A 105 2.34 8.67 1.87
N PHE A 106 3.22 8.87 0.91
CA PHE A 106 4.09 7.85 0.33
C PHE A 106 5.48 7.90 0.97
N HIS A 107 6.05 6.88 1.64
CA HIS A 107 5.45 5.60 1.85
C HIS A 107 6.06 4.86 3.07
N CYS A 108 5.37 3.82 3.50
CA CYS A 108 5.88 2.86 4.46
C CYS A 108 6.51 1.66 3.75
N LYS A 109 7.57 1.13 4.34
CA LYS A 109 8.32 -0.03 3.82
C LYS A 109 8.20 -1.23 4.75
N PRO A 110 8.31 -2.48 4.24
CA PRO A 110 8.44 -3.65 5.11
C PRO A 110 9.57 -3.50 6.13
N ASN A 111 9.34 -4.00 7.36
CA ASN A 111 10.40 -4.14 8.34
C ASN A 111 11.32 -5.29 7.93
N GLY A 112 12.57 -4.97 7.66
CA GLY A 112 13.59 -5.92 7.22
C GLY A 112 14.71 -5.21 6.49
N ASN A 113 15.71 -5.95 6.10
CA ASN A 113 16.80 -5.44 5.29
C ASN A 113 16.50 -5.72 3.81
N ALA A 114 16.79 -4.76 2.95
CA ALA A 114 16.69 -4.97 1.51
C ALA A 114 17.59 -6.11 1.06
N VAL A 115 17.07 -6.94 0.16
CA VAL A 115 17.83 -7.97 -0.54
C VAL A 115 18.05 -7.50 -1.98
N ASN A 116 19.31 -7.35 -2.38
CA ASN A 116 19.68 -6.78 -3.70
C ASN A 116 19.01 -5.42 -4.01
N GLY A 117 18.85 -4.57 -2.99
CA GLY A 117 18.23 -3.25 -3.13
C GLY A 117 16.70 -3.26 -3.15
N SER A 118 16.06 -4.40 -2.97
CA SER A 118 14.60 -4.55 -2.92
C SER A 118 14.12 -4.94 -1.53
N TRP A 119 13.02 -4.34 -1.08
CA TRP A 119 12.27 -4.72 0.13
C TRP A 119 11.07 -5.62 -0.20
N ASN A 120 10.89 -6.05 -1.44
CA ASN A 120 9.80 -6.95 -1.81
C ASN A 120 9.86 -8.24 -0.98
N ASN A 121 8.75 -8.56 -0.33
CA ASN A 121 8.56 -9.79 0.46
C ASN A 121 9.55 -9.98 1.62
N VAL A 122 10.21 -8.92 2.08
CA VAL A 122 11.05 -9.02 3.28
C VAL A 122 10.20 -8.89 4.55
N GLY A 123 10.71 -9.49 5.64
CA GLY A 123 10.08 -9.40 6.95
C GLY A 123 8.82 -10.27 7.13
N ASN A 124 8.12 -9.99 8.20
CA ASN A 124 7.00 -10.77 8.72
C ASN A 124 5.63 -10.10 8.56
N GLY A 125 5.50 -9.18 7.62
CA GLY A 125 4.28 -8.38 7.39
C GLY A 125 4.24 -7.07 8.17
N SER A 126 5.11 -6.86 9.17
CA SER A 126 5.24 -5.55 9.82
C SER A 126 5.94 -4.54 8.91
N PHE A 127 5.72 -3.25 9.17
CA PHE A 127 6.28 -2.17 8.37
C PHE A 127 6.60 -0.93 9.23
N LYS A 128 7.33 0.01 8.64
CA LYS A 128 7.78 1.25 9.28
C LYS A 128 7.61 2.45 8.35
N PHE A 129 7.48 3.61 8.95
CA PHE A 129 7.62 4.92 8.30
C PHE A 129 8.94 5.55 8.77
N GLU A 130 9.76 6.08 7.86
CA GLU A 130 11.13 6.50 8.17
C GLU A 130 11.32 8.03 8.23
N HIS A 131 10.27 8.83 7.94
CA HIS A 131 10.39 10.28 7.72
C HIS A 131 9.67 11.13 8.77
N PHE A 132 9.63 10.67 10.03
CA PHE A 132 8.97 11.42 11.12
C PHE A 132 9.65 12.76 11.46
N GLY A 133 10.93 12.92 11.13
CA GLY A 133 11.65 14.20 11.33
C GLY A 133 11.04 15.34 10.51
N GLU A 134 10.63 15.04 9.29
CA GLU A 134 10.12 16.01 8.33
C GLU A 134 8.59 15.99 8.25
N VAL A 135 8.00 14.80 8.20
CA VAL A 135 6.55 14.59 8.19
C VAL A 135 6.05 14.39 9.62
N THR A 136 5.91 15.47 10.34
CA THR A 136 5.48 15.40 11.74
C THR A 136 3.98 15.14 11.88
N PRO A 137 3.52 14.52 13.00
CA PRO A 137 2.11 14.35 13.28
C PRO A 137 1.31 15.65 13.18
N SER A 138 1.84 16.75 13.69
CA SER A 138 1.19 18.05 13.64
C SER A 138 0.96 18.57 12.22
N ARG A 139 1.88 18.32 11.28
CA ARG A 139 1.69 18.66 9.86
C ARG A 139 0.60 17.82 9.21
N VAL A 140 0.57 16.52 9.49
CA VAL A 140 -0.51 15.63 9.04
C VAL A 140 -1.86 16.11 9.56
N GLN A 141 -1.96 16.45 10.85
CA GLN A 141 -3.19 16.96 11.44
C GLN A 141 -3.60 18.34 10.88
N ARG A 142 -2.66 19.20 10.48
CA ARG A 142 -3.00 20.45 9.77
C ARG A 142 -3.65 20.19 8.41
N CYS A 143 -3.18 19.21 7.63
CA CYS A 143 -3.84 18.82 6.39
C CYS A 143 -5.28 18.36 6.67
N ARG A 144 -5.45 17.48 7.65
CA ARG A 144 -6.77 16.98 8.04
C ARG A 144 -7.71 18.09 8.54
N GLY A 145 -7.17 19.03 9.31
CA GLY A 145 -7.92 20.20 9.80
C GLY A 145 -8.42 21.14 8.69
N ARG A 146 -7.80 21.12 7.50
CA ARG A 146 -8.26 21.82 6.29
C ARG A 146 -9.25 21.01 5.46
N GLY A 147 -9.68 19.84 5.95
CA GLY A 147 -10.61 18.96 5.24
C GLY A 147 -9.98 18.00 4.23
N GLN A 148 -8.64 17.99 4.11
CA GLN A 148 -7.94 17.02 3.27
C GLN A 148 -7.89 15.65 3.98
N ARG A 149 -8.12 14.57 3.26
CA ARG A 149 -7.93 13.21 3.78
C ARG A 149 -6.49 12.81 3.59
N VAL A 150 -5.84 12.31 4.64
CA VAL A 150 -4.48 11.79 4.58
C VAL A 150 -4.54 10.27 4.66
N ILE A 151 -4.17 9.61 3.58
CA ILE A 151 -4.14 8.15 3.44
C ILE A 151 -2.70 7.69 3.51
N LEU A 152 -2.38 6.76 4.41
CA LEU A 152 -1.03 6.23 4.54
C LEU A 152 -0.79 5.16 3.47
N THR A 153 0.17 5.40 2.59
CA THR A 153 0.58 4.42 1.58
C THR A 153 1.56 3.41 2.15
N VAL A 154 1.30 2.14 1.96
CA VAL A 154 2.18 1.01 2.29
C VAL A 154 2.62 0.30 1.03
N GLY A 155 3.91 -0.02 0.94
CA GLY A 155 4.51 -0.57 -0.28
C GLY A 155 5.04 0.52 -1.22
N GLY A 156 5.06 0.21 -2.49
CA GLY A 156 5.67 1.02 -3.55
C GLY A 156 6.67 0.21 -4.35
N ALA A 157 7.23 0.76 -5.41
CA ALA A 157 8.21 0.08 -6.25
C ALA A 157 9.35 -0.49 -5.39
N SER A 158 9.62 -1.77 -5.51
CA SER A 158 10.62 -2.52 -4.72
C SER A 158 10.35 -2.58 -3.20
N ALA A 159 9.13 -2.30 -2.75
CA ALA A 159 8.74 -2.37 -1.34
C ALA A 159 7.41 -3.12 -1.11
N GLY A 160 7.10 -4.08 -1.96
CA GLY A 160 5.85 -4.84 -1.92
C GLY A 160 5.74 -5.80 -0.75
N PHE A 161 4.51 -6.03 -0.33
CA PHE A 161 4.14 -6.91 0.75
C PHE A 161 3.52 -8.20 0.22
N ASN A 162 3.95 -9.32 0.76
CA ASN A 162 3.29 -10.61 0.56
C ASN A 162 2.47 -10.98 1.80
N PHE A 163 1.16 -10.92 1.68
CA PHE A 163 0.22 -11.36 2.71
C PHE A 163 -0.30 -12.76 2.38
N ASP A 164 0.56 -13.76 2.51
CA ASP A 164 0.27 -15.18 2.25
C ASP A 164 -0.19 -15.94 3.49
N THR A 165 -0.05 -15.34 4.67
CA THR A 165 -0.42 -15.95 5.96
C THR A 165 -1.12 -14.99 6.90
N ARG A 166 -2.01 -15.51 7.75
CA ARG A 166 -2.69 -14.75 8.79
C ARG A 166 -1.73 -14.05 9.75
N ALA A 167 -0.61 -14.68 10.07
CA ALA A 167 0.39 -14.08 10.96
C ALA A 167 0.99 -12.78 10.38
N LYS A 168 1.30 -12.76 9.07
CA LYS A 168 1.76 -11.54 8.39
C LYS A 168 0.69 -10.46 8.39
N SER A 169 -0.56 -10.82 8.13
CA SER A 169 -1.69 -9.89 8.15
C SER A 169 -1.92 -9.29 9.52
N GLN A 170 -1.80 -10.06 10.59
CA GLN A 170 -1.89 -9.59 11.97
C GLN A 170 -0.76 -8.62 12.31
N ASN A 171 0.48 -8.92 11.92
CA ASN A 171 1.62 -8.03 12.12
C ASN A 171 1.45 -6.70 11.35
N PHE A 172 0.86 -6.75 10.16
CA PHE A 172 0.52 -5.56 9.38
C PHE A 172 -0.47 -4.67 10.13
N VAL A 173 -1.59 -5.24 10.60
CA VAL A 173 -2.62 -4.50 11.35
C VAL A 173 -2.04 -3.91 12.64
N ALA A 174 -1.18 -4.66 13.35
CA ALA A 174 -0.51 -4.16 14.55
C ALA A 174 0.42 -2.96 14.25
N SER A 175 1.21 -3.04 13.16
CA SER A 175 2.07 -1.93 12.71
C SER A 175 1.25 -0.71 12.31
N PHE A 176 0.11 -0.92 11.60
CA PHE A 176 -0.78 0.16 11.19
C PHE A 176 -1.35 0.90 12.40
N ARG A 177 -1.79 0.18 13.43
CA ARG A 177 -2.28 0.78 14.68
C ARG A 177 -1.23 1.68 15.32
N GLY A 178 0.01 1.21 15.45
CA GLY A 178 1.10 2.00 16.02
C GLY A 178 1.36 3.30 15.26
N LEU A 179 1.33 3.26 13.92
CA LEU A 179 1.48 4.46 13.09
C LEU A 179 0.26 5.37 13.14
N TYR A 180 -0.94 4.81 13.13
CA TYR A 180 -2.19 5.56 13.30
C TYR A 180 -2.16 6.38 14.58
N ASP A 181 -1.79 5.75 15.70
CA ASP A 181 -1.69 6.40 17.01
C ASP A 181 -0.59 7.47 17.01
N THR A 182 0.57 7.17 16.42
CA THR A 182 1.70 8.11 16.30
C THR A 182 1.32 9.36 15.52
N PHE A 183 0.59 9.23 14.41
CA PHE A 183 0.13 10.38 13.63
C PHE A 183 -1.05 11.13 14.25
N GLY A 184 -1.67 10.59 15.31
CA GLY A 184 -2.92 11.12 15.87
C GLY A 184 -4.12 10.87 14.93
N GLY A 185 -4.04 9.80 14.14
CA GLY A 185 -5.01 9.39 13.14
C GLY A 185 -4.63 9.75 11.70
N VAL A 186 -5.04 8.86 10.80
CA VAL A 186 -5.05 9.03 9.34
C VAL A 186 -6.39 8.55 8.79
N ASP A 187 -6.70 8.86 7.54
CA ASP A 187 -8.04 8.63 6.99
C ASP A 187 -8.13 7.35 6.13
N GLY A 188 -7.05 6.60 5.98
CA GLY A 188 -7.04 5.38 5.19
C GLY A 188 -5.69 4.69 5.07
N CYS A 189 -5.73 3.56 4.40
CA CYS A 189 -4.58 2.76 3.98
C CYS A 189 -4.62 2.58 2.46
N ASP A 190 -3.52 2.93 1.80
CA ASP A 190 -3.32 2.74 0.37
C ASP A 190 -2.31 1.61 0.14
N PHE A 191 -2.75 0.53 -0.50
CA PHE A 191 -1.92 -0.62 -0.80
C PHE A 191 -1.25 -0.42 -2.16
N ASN A 192 -0.03 0.09 -2.15
CA ASN A 192 0.78 0.30 -3.34
C ASN A 192 1.75 -0.86 -3.50
N ASN A 193 1.66 -1.55 -4.59
CA ASN A 193 2.42 -2.73 -4.94
C ASN A 193 1.68 -4.05 -4.67
N PHE A 194 0.72 -4.29 -5.55
CA PHE A 194 0.01 -5.55 -5.69
C PHE A 194 0.49 -6.36 -6.87
N GLU A 195 1.64 -6.02 -7.42
CA GLU A 195 2.08 -6.70 -8.63
C GLU A 195 1.88 -8.22 -8.46
N ALA A 196 1.29 -8.85 -9.44
CA ALA A 196 0.84 -10.23 -9.41
C ALA A 196 1.89 -11.23 -8.92
N ASN A 197 3.17 -10.89 -9.08
CA ASN A 197 4.32 -11.69 -8.64
C ASN A 197 4.65 -11.55 -7.14
N ILE A 198 3.96 -10.68 -6.40
CA ILE A 198 4.17 -10.51 -4.96
C ILE A 198 3.52 -11.65 -4.16
N GLY A 199 2.41 -12.22 -4.64
CA GLY A 199 1.83 -13.44 -4.10
C GLY A 199 0.96 -13.27 -2.86
N SER A 200 0.32 -12.11 -2.67
CA SER A 200 -0.65 -11.92 -1.59
C SER A 200 -1.91 -12.74 -1.81
N SER A 201 -2.49 -13.28 -0.73
CA SER A 201 -3.76 -13.99 -0.75
C SER A 201 -4.94 -13.00 -0.77
N GLN A 202 -5.94 -13.23 -1.63
CA GLN A 202 -7.20 -12.44 -1.63
C GLN A 202 -7.87 -12.45 -0.26
N ALA A 203 -7.92 -13.62 0.39
CA ALA A 203 -8.54 -13.76 1.70
C ALA A 203 -7.83 -12.91 2.77
N GLU A 204 -6.51 -12.84 2.72
CA GLU A 204 -5.73 -12.04 3.67
C GLU A 204 -5.84 -10.54 3.39
N MET A 205 -5.87 -10.12 2.13
CA MET A 205 -6.10 -8.71 1.77
C MET A 205 -7.49 -8.23 2.19
N ILE A 206 -8.53 -9.04 1.98
CA ILE A 206 -9.88 -8.75 2.45
C ILE A 206 -9.91 -8.68 3.98
N TRP A 207 -9.28 -9.64 4.65
CA TRP A 207 -9.22 -9.66 6.12
C TRP A 207 -8.54 -8.41 6.68
N ILE A 208 -7.38 -8.01 6.16
CA ILE A 208 -6.68 -6.79 6.60
C ILE A 208 -7.60 -5.57 6.44
N ALA A 209 -8.21 -5.40 5.26
CA ALA A 209 -9.10 -4.27 4.98
C ALA A 209 -10.29 -4.22 5.93
N GLN A 210 -10.92 -5.37 6.21
CA GLN A 210 -12.03 -5.48 7.15
C GLN A 210 -11.58 -5.17 8.59
N GLN A 211 -10.38 -5.60 9.01
CA GLN A 211 -9.83 -5.26 10.33
C GLN A 211 -9.61 -3.75 10.46
N LEU A 212 -9.02 -3.10 9.44
CA LEU A 212 -8.81 -1.66 9.47
C LEU A 212 -10.13 -0.89 9.52
N LYS A 213 -11.13 -1.29 8.71
CA LYS A 213 -12.48 -0.69 8.77
C LYS A 213 -13.19 -0.94 10.10
N SER A 214 -13.01 -2.11 10.71
CA SER A 214 -13.55 -2.41 12.06
C SER A 214 -12.92 -1.54 13.13
N LEU A 215 -11.63 -1.24 13.02
CA LEU A 215 -10.90 -0.41 13.99
C LEU A 215 -11.22 1.09 13.86
N TYR A 216 -11.36 1.59 12.63
CA TYR A 216 -11.37 3.04 12.34
C TYR A 216 -12.67 3.53 11.70
N GLY A 217 -13.64 2.65 11.49
CA GLY A 217 -14.95 2.96 10.94
C GLY A 217 -15.10 2.60 9.45
N ALA A 218 -16.36 2.52 9.00
CA ALA A 218 -16.71 2.12 7.64
C ALA A 218 -16.13 3.07 6.57
N ASP A 219 -16.00 4.35 6.91
CA ASP A 219 -15.45 5.40 6.06
C ASP A 219 -13.91 5.43 6.03
N PHE A 220 -13.23 4.53 6.74
CA PHE A 220 -11.79 4.40 6.62
C PHE A 220 -11.42 3.94 5.21
N ALA A 221 -10.68 4.77 4.46
CA ALA A 221 -10.37 4.49 3.07
C ALA A 221 -9.44 3.29 2.93
N ILE A 222 -9.81 2.36 2.08
CA ILE A 222 -8.94 1.27 1.61
C ILE A 222 -8.79 1.44 0.12
N THR A 223 -7.58 1.74 -0.33
CA THR A 223 -7.29 2.09 -1.72
C THR A 223 -6.12 1.31 -2.27
N ALA A 224 -6.01 1.27 -3.58
CA ALA A 224 -4.86 0.68 -4.26
C ALA A 224 -4.64 1.34 -5.64
N PRO A 225 -3.37 1.61 -6.03
CA PRO A 225 -2.99 2.05 -7.35
C PRO A 225 -2.39 0.89 -8.17
N PRO A 226 -3.20 -0.03 -8.71
CA PRO A 226 -2.71 -1.21 -9.40
C PRO A 226 -2.05 -0.87 -10.74
N GLN A 227 -1.39 -1.86 -11.33
CA GLN A 227 -0.96 -1.82 -12.72
C GLN A 227 -2.19 -1.80 -13.65
N PRO A 228 -2.23 -0.93 -14.68
CA PRO A 228 -3.43 -0.76 -15.50
C PRO A 228 -3.80 -2.00 -16.31
N ASN A 229 -2.82 -2.86 -16.64
CA ASN A 229 -2.97 -4.03 -17.49
C ASN A 229 -2.95 -5.37 -16.74
N SER A 230 -2.93 -5.38 -15.40
CA SER A 230 -2.85 -6.62 -14.61
C SER A 230 -4.26 -7.22 -14.38
N PRO A 231 -4.58 -8.38 -15.01
CA PRO A 231 -5.81 -9.09 -14.73
C PRO A 231 -5.87 -9.60 -13.29
N GLU A 232 -4.72 -9.97 -12.73
CA GLU A 232 -4.58 -10.49 -11.37
C GLU A 232 -4.90 -9.41 -10.35
N ASP A 233 -4.39 -8.18 -10.54
CA ASP A 233 -4.71 -7.05 -9.68
C ASP A 233 -6.21 -6.72 -9.77
N ARG A 234 -6.80 -6.76 -10.96
CA ARG A 234 -8.25 -6.57 -11.13
C ARG A 234 -9.05 -7.63 -10.38
N ALA A 235 -8.67 -8.90 -10.50
CA ALA A 235 -9.34 -9.99 -9.80
C ALA A 235 -9.24 -9.84 -8.27
N MET A 236 -8.08 -9.46 -7.74
CA MET A 236 -7.86 -9.16 -6.34
C MET A 236 -8.76 -8.03 -5.86
N LEU A 237 -8.72 -6.88 -6.55
CA LEU A 237 -9.46 -5.69 -6.15
C LEU A 237 -10.96 -5.86 -6.35
N LYS A 238 -11.39 -6.64 -7.36
CA LYS A 238 -12.79 -7.04 -7.49
C LYS A 238 -13.27 -7.86 -6.29
N ALA A 239 -12.50 -8.85 -5.86
CA ALA A 239 -12.84 -9.64 -4.68
C ALA A 239 -12.93 -8.77 -3.41
N MET A 240 -12.03 -7.79 -3.25
CA MET A 240 -12.09 -6.81 -2.15
C MET A 240 -13.32 -5.90 -2.26
N ALA A 241 -13.70 -5.47 -3.47
CA ALA A 241 -14.88 -4.65 -3.70
C ALA A 241 -16.18 -5.42 -3.40
N ASP A 242 -16.28 -6.66 -3.89
CA ASP A 242 -17.42 -7.56 -3.66
C ASP A 242 -17.61 -7.85 -2.14
N ALA A 243 -16.52 -7.90 -1.39
CA ALA A 243 -16.52 -8.04 0.08
C ALA A 243 -16.80 -6.72 0.85
N GLY A 244 -17.06 -5.59 0.16
CA GLY A 244 -17.22 -4.28 0.78
C GLY A 244 -15.95 -3.71 1.42
N ALA A 245 -14.80 -4.30 1.13
CA ALA A 245 -13.52 -3.96 1.73
C ALA A 245 -12.78 -2.83 1.00
N LEU A 246 -12.98 -2.66 -0.31
CA LEU A 246 -12.32 -1.65 -1.14
C LEU A 246 -13.14 -0.36 -1.21
N SER A 247 -12.47 0.78 -1.02
CA SER A 247 -13.07 2.10 -1.25
C SER A 247 -12.94 2.53 -2.71
N TRP A 248 -11.74 2.43 -3.28
CA TRP A 248 -11.49 2.63 -4.73
C TRP A 248 -10.14 2.07 -5.17
N ALA A 249 -10.04 1.79 -6.46
CA ALA A 249 -8.80 1.51 -7.19
C ALA A 249 -8.44 2.69 -8.10
N ALA A 250 -7.15 2.96 -8.26
CA ALA A 250 -6.65 4.03 -9.11
C ALA A 250 -5.48 3.55 -9.98
N PRO A 251 -5.75 2.82 -11.09
CA PRO A 251 -4.71 2.29 -11.97
C PRO A 251 -3.71 3.37 -12.40
N GLN A 252 -2.40 3.05 -12.36
CA GLN A 252 -1.31 3.98 -12.60
C GLN A 252 -0.99 4.07 -14.09
N TYR A 253 -1.40 5.16 -14.76
CA TYR A 253 -1.17 5.39 -16.18
C TYR A 253 0.11 6.20 -16.44
N TYR A 254 1.21 5.82 -15.79
CA TYR A 254 2.56 6.36 -15.97
C TYR A 254 3.58 5.23 -15.79
N ASP A 255 4.83 5.46 -16.18
CA ASP A 255 5.92 4.47 -16.20
C ASP A 255 5.69 3.25 -17.12
N TRP A 256 4.73 3.35 -18.05
CA TRP A 256 4.38 2.32 -19.02
C TRP A 256 4.52 2.84 -20.45
N SER A 257 4.74 1.93 -21.39
CA SER A 257 4.67 2.28 -22.82
C SER A 257 3.22 2.48 -23.26
N GLY A 258 2.97 3.45 -24.13
CA GLY A 258 1.68 3.65 -24.79
C GLY A 258 0.70 4.59 -24.04
N PHE A 259 0.99 5.07 -22.84
CA PHE A 259 0.09 5.97 -22.10
C PHE A 259 -0.19 7.30 -22.82
N ASN A 260 0.68 7.72 -23.79
CA ASN A 260 0.48 8.91 -24.61
C ASN A 260 -0.44 8.66 -25.82
N ALA A 261 -0.75 7.41 -26.15
CA ALA A 261 -1.64 7.10 -27.27
C ALA A 261 -3.08 7.50 -26.88
N ALA A 262 -3.75 8.23 -27.78
CA ALA A 262 -5.13 8.63 -27.58
C ALA A 262 -6.03 7.40 -27.37
N GLY A 263 -6.87 7.46 -26.35
CA GLY A 263 -7.77 6.37 -25.97
C GLY A 263 -7.11 5.24 -25.17
N PHE A 264 -5.81 5.26 -24.92
CA PHE A 264 -5.17 4.19 -24.11
C PHE A 264 -5.70 4.19 -22.68
N ILE A 265 -5.68 5.35 -22.01
CA ILE A 265 -6.14 5.48 -20.62
C ILE A 265 -7.63 5.22 -20.51
N SER A 266 -8.45 5.84 -21.38
CA SER A 266 -9.89 5.70 -21.34
C SER A 266 -10.34 4.25 -21.62
N ASN A 267 -9.74 3.57 -22.59
CA ASN A 267 -10.06 2.17 -22.87
C ASN A 267 -9.71 1.23 -21.70
N ARG A 268 -8.56 1.44 -21.06
CA ARG A 268 -8.17 0.63 -19.89
C ARG A 268 -9.03 0.96 -18.67
N THR A 269 -9.43 2.21 -18.49
CA THR A 269 -10.37 2.58 -17.42
C THR A 269 -11.72 1.90 -17.59
N ASN A 270 -12.21 1.70 -18.83
CA ASN A 270 -13.45 0.97 -19.09
C ASN A 270 -13.40 -0.47 -18.54
N ASP A 271 -12.26 -1.15 -18.64
CA ASP A 271 -12.09 -2.49 -18.07
C ASP A 271 -12.23 -2.48 -16.53
N TRP A 272 -11.64 -1.49 -15.87
CA TRP A 272 -11.73 -1.32 -14.42
C TRP A 272 -13.14 -0.96 -13.98
N VAL A 273 -13.82 -0.06 -14.69
CA VAL A 273 -15.19 0.34 -14.41
C VAL A 273 -16.17 -0.83 -14.57
N ARG A 274 -15.98 -1.66 -15.60
CA ARG A 274 -16.78 -2.87 -15.79
C ARG A 274 -16.67 -3.82 -14.60
N ASP A 275 -15.47 -3.97 -14.04
CA ASP A 275 -15.19 -4.95 -12.98
C ASP A 275 -15.52 -4.41 -11.57
N LEU A 276 -15.40 -3.09 -11.32
CA LEU A 276 -15.54 -2.50 -9.99
C LEU A 276 -16.73 -1.54 -9.82
N GLY A 277 -17.27 -1.00 -10.92
CA GLY A 277 -18.19 0.14 -10.89
C GLY A 277 -17.45 1.50 -10.92
N ALA A 278 -18.04 2.49 -11.57
CA ALA A 278 -17.40 3.79 -11.79
C ALA A 278 -17.09 4.54 -10.47
N ASP A 279 -17.96 4.42 -9.49
CA ASP A 279 -17.80 5.02 -8.15
C ASP A 279 -16.60 4.48 -7.37
N LYS A 280 -16.02 3.36 -7.79
CA LYS A 280 -14.82 2.73 -7.19
C LYS A 280 -13.58 2.82 -8.06
N VAL A 281 -13.61 3.60 -9.15
CA VAL A 281 -12.45 3.73 -10.05
C VAL A 281 -12.02 5.18 -10.14
N MET A 282 -10.70 5.40 -10.06
CA MET A 282 -10.02 6.67 -10.30
C MET A 282 -8.97 6.51 -11.40
N LEU A 283 -8.52 7.63 -11.97
CA LEU A 283 -7.39 7.64 -12.88
C LEU A 283 -6.12 8.01 -12.13
N GLY A 284 -5.12 7.13 -12.15
CA GLY A 284 -3.77 7.44 -11.65
C GLY A 284 -2.95 8.12 -12.73
N LEU A 285 -2.79 9.43 -12.65
CA LEU A 285 -2.09 10.26 -13.63
C LEU A 285 -0.79 10.82 -13.05
N ALA A 286 -0.03 11.59 -13.84
CA ALA A 286 1.19 12.23 -13.37
C ALA A 286 1.22 13.71 -13.77
N ALA A 287 1.88 14.53 -12.95
CA ALA A 287 2.06 15.95 -13.19
C ALA A 287 3.52 16.25 -13.52
N ASN A 288 3.80 16.83 -14.70
CA ASN A 288 5.15 17.23 -15.11
C ASN A 288 6.21 16.10 -14.97
N TYR A 289 5.79 14.88 -15.26
CA TYR A 289 6.61 13.69 -15.11
C TYR A 289 6.98 13.14 -16.48
N SER A 290 8.27 12.90 -16.72
CA SER A 290 8.78 12.51 -18.04
C SER A 290 8.25 11.17 -18.55
N ASN A 291 7.91 10.26 -17.63
CA ASN A 291 7.33 8.95 -17.92
C ASN A 291 5.81 8.92 -17.70
N GLY A 292 5.15 10.06 -17.77
CA GLY A 292 3.71 10.19 -17.59
C GLY A 292 3.04 10.94 -18.74
N PRO A 293 1.70 10.92 -18.83
CA PRO A 293 0.98 11.66 -19.84
C PRO A 293 1.17 13.17 -19.64
N SER A 294 1.20 13.92 -20.75
CA SER A 294 1.19 15.38 -20.70
C SER A 294 -0.11 15.89 -20.07
N LEU A 295 -0.13 17.15 -19.62
CA LEU A 295 -1.37 17.75 -19.11
C LEU A 295 -2.49 17.74 -20.18
N ALA A 296 -2.15 17.94 -21.45
CA ALA A 296 -3.12 17.86 -22.55
C ALA A 296 -3.68 16.44 -22.71
N ASP A 297 -2.85 15.42 -22.58
CA ASP A 297 -3.30 14.02 -22.60
C ASP A 297 -4.15 13.69 -21.37
N CYS A 298 -3.78 14.16 -20.18
CA CYS A 298 -4.59 14.01 -18.97
C CYS A 298 -5.99 14.59 -19.14
N ILE A 299 -6.08 15.79 -19.73
CA ILE A 299 -7.35 16.46 -20.00
C ILE A 299 -8.19 15.63 -20.98
N ARG A 300 -7.62 15.29 -22.12
CA ARG A 300 -8.32 14.52 -23.17
C ARG A 300 -8.89 13.20 -22.63
N GLU A 301 -8.05 12.43 -21.95
CA GLU A 301 -8.45 11.11 -21.43
C GLU A 301 -9.45 11.23 -20.28
N TRP A 302 -9.28 12.23 -19.39
CA TRP A 302 -10.25 12.50 -18.33
C TRP A 302 -11.62 12.88 -18.91
N ASP A 303 -11.66 13.81 -19.87
CA ASP A 303 -12.91 14.25 -20.47
C ASP A 303 -13.63 13.08 -21.18
N ALA A 304 -12.89 12.18 -21.83
CA ALA A 304 -13.44 10.98 -22.44
C ALA A 304 -14.00 10.00 -21.40
N VAL A 305 -13.26 9.73 -20.31
CA VAL A 305 -13.70 8.85 -19.24
C VAL A 305 -14.93 9.42 -18.52
N LYS A 306 -14.92 10.72 -18.19
CA LYS A 306 -16.03 11.38 -17.49
C LYS A 306 -17.30 11.40 -18.34
N ALA A 307 -17.17 11.57 -19.66
CA ALA A 307 -18.31 11.52 -20.57
C ALA A 307 -18.93 10.11 -20.63
N ALA A 308 -18.11 9.05 -20.61
CA ALA A 308 -18.58 7.67 -20.62
C ALA A 308 -19.08 7.21 -19.24
N HIS A 309 -18.50 7.72 -18.16
CA HIS A 309 -18.74 7.32 -16.77
C HIS A 309 -18.89 8.55 -15.86
N PRO A 310 -20.04 9.22 -15.84
CA PRO A 310 -20.23 10.44 -15.03
C PRO A 310 -19.99 10.23 -13.53
N ASP A 311 -20.19 9.00 -13.05
CA ASP A 311 -20.01 8.63 -11.65
C ASP A 311 -18.56 8.24 -11.31
N ILE A 312 -17.61 8.32 -12.27
CA ILE A 312 -16.20 8.03 -12.02
C ILE A 312 -15.71 8.77 -10.78
N ARG A 313 -15.00 8.07 -9.88
CA ARG A 313 -14.63 8.61 -8.56
C ARG A 313 -13.73 9.86 -8.65
N GLY A 314 -12.82 9.92 -9.59
CA GLY A 314 -11.90 11.02 -9.74
C GLY A 314 -10.54 10.64 -10.29
N MET A 315 -9.52 11.34 -9.83
CA MET A 315 -8.14 11.09 -10.26
C MET A 315 -7.13 11.46 -9.19
N PHE A 316 -5.90 11.00 -9.34
CA PHE A 316 -4.75 11.52 -8.60
C PHE A 316 -3.61 11.91 -9.54
N CYS A 317 -2.65 12.71 -9.03
CA CYS A 317 -1.38 12.91 -9.71
C CYS A 317 -0.19 12.35 -8.93
N TRP A 318 0.76 11.78 -9.64
CA TRP A 318 2.12 11.57 -9.21
C TRP A 318 2.97 12.76 -9.66
N ASN A 319 3.51 13.64 -8.78
CA ASN A 319 3.23 13.78 -7.36
C ASN A 319 3.09 15.29 -6.99
N ALA A 320 2.88 15.60 -5.72
CA ALA A 320 2.68 16.96 -5.22
C ALA A 320 3.86 17.89 -5.51
N LEU A 321 5.11 17.42 -5.34
CA LEU A 321 6.31 18.22 -5.62
C LEU A 321 6.42 18.57 -7.11
N LEU A 322 6.17 17.61 -8.01
CA LEU A 322 6.18 17.84 -9.47
C LEU A 322 5.07 18.80 -9.89
N ASN A 323 3.88 18.69 -9.29
CA ASN A 323 2.80 19.64 -9.51
C ASN A 323 3.20 21.06 -9.04
N SER A 324 3.81 21.18 -7.86
CA SER A 324 4.32 22.45 -7.32
C SER A 324 5.40 23.04 -8.22
N GLY A 325 6.34 22.23 -8.72
CA GLY A 325 7.37 22.66 -9.67
C GLY A 325 6.82 23.21 -10.98
N GLY A 326 5.63 22.78 -11.40
CA GLY A 326 4.85 23.33 -12.52
C GLY A 326 3.88 24.45 -12.11
N GLY A 327 4.10 25.10 -10.98
CA GLY A 327 3.25 26.21 -10.50
C GLY A 327 1.84 25.79 -10.13
N ASN A 328 1.64 24.53 -9.70
CA ASN A 328 0.34 23.92 -9.38
C ASN A 328 -0.67 23.92 -10.56
N ASN A 329 -0.17 24.02 -11.78
CA ASN A 329 -1.05 24.13 -12.96
C ASN A 329 -1.89 22.86 -13.18
N TRP A 330 -1.29 21.68 -12.98
CA TRP A 330 -2.01 20.42 -13.14
C TRP A 330 -3.18 20.33 -12.15
N GLY A 331 -2.92 20.57 -10.86
CA GLY A 331 -3.94 20.47 -9.81
C GLY A 331 -5.12 21.41 -10.06
N ARG A 332 -4.86 22.69 -10.35
CA ARG A 332 -5.92 23.69 -10.66
C ARG A 332 -6.71 23.32 -11.91
N THR A 333 -6.04 22.90 -12.99
CA THR A 333 -6.69 22.54 -14.25
C THR A 333 -7.61 21.32 -14.09
N MET A 334 -7.13 20.28 -13.38
CA MET A 334 -7.91 19.06 -13.19
C MET A 334 -9.02 19.26 -12.15
N LYS A 335 -8.83 20.13 -11.14
CA LYS A 335 -9.89 20.50 -10.19
C LYS A 335 -11.08 21.15 -10.89
N ALA A 336 -10.83 22.02 -11.83
CA ALA A 336 -11.90 22.68 -12.59
C ALA A 336 -12.72 21.73 -13.48
N ARG A 337 -12.21 20.51 -13.72
CA ARG A 337 -12.85 19.49 -14.57
C ARG A 337 -13.52 18.36 -13.77
N LEU A 338 -13.21 18.26 -12.47
CA LEU A 338 -13.74 17.22 -11.59
C LEU A 338 -15.26 17.36 -11.38
#